data_e9ad4dae3ec943cd1a4f70b1db8a2364
#
_entry.id   e9ad4dae3ec943cd1a4f70b1db8a2364
#
_cell.length_a   1.000
_cell.length_b   1.000
_cell.length_c   1.000
_cell.angle_alpha   90.00
_cell.angle_beta   90.00
_cell.angle_gamma   90.00
#
_symmetry.space_group_name_H-M   'P 1'
#
loop_
_entity.id
_entity.type
_entity.pdbx_description
1 polymer ?
#
loop_
_entity_poly.entity_id
_entity_poly.type
_entity_poly.pdbx_seq_one_letter_code
_entity_poly.pdbx_strand_id
1 'polypeptide(L)' 'MGEIEKAKALKAEIEKDISGMMTTYERNTGLIVDEIGFIRQPVYDNMGKETDFRYVVELRVKL' A
#
# COMPACT_ATOMS: atom_id res chain seq x y z
N MET A 1 13.71 -4.59 21.77
CA MET A 1 12.68 -4.18 21.65
C MET A 1 12.64 -3.08 20.83
N GLY A 2 12.12 -2.62 20.42
CA GLY A 2 12.24 -1.53 19.78
C GLY A 2 11.73 -1.41 18.45
N GLU A 3 12.61 -1.06 17.56
CA GLU A 3 12.27 -0.71 16.20
C GLU A 3 11.71 -1.87 15.38
N ILE A 4 12.19 -3.08 15.59
CA ILE A 4 11.69 -4.23 14.85
C ILE A 4 10.26 -4.58 15.27
N GLU A 5 10.01 -4.57 16.57
CA GLU A 5 8.67 -4.86 17.08
C GLU A 5 7.69 -3.77 16.72
N LYS A 6 8.15 -2.53 16.76
CA LYS A 6 7.34 -1.40 16.35
C LYS A 6 7.01 -1.48 14.87
N ALA A 7 7.99 -1.86 14.04
CA ALA A 7 7.77 -2.03 12.60
C ALA A 7 6.77 -3.15 12.31
N LYS A 8 6.83 -4.24 13.06
CA LYS A 8 5.88 -5.34 12.89
C LYS A 8 4.46 -4.92 13.26
N ALA A 9 4.32 -4.13 14.32
CA ALA A 9 3.01 -3.65 14.74
C ALA A 9 2.42 -2.69 13.71
N LEU A 10 3.23 -1.80 13.16
CA LEU A 10 2.78 -0.88 12.13
C LEU A 10 2.43 -1.61 10.84
N LYS A 11 3.21 -2.64 10.50
CA LYS A 11 2.91 -3.47 9.34
C LYS A 11 1.55 -4.15 9.47
N ALA A 12 1.26 -4.73 10.61
CA ALA A 12 -0.01 -5.39 10.86
C ALA A 12 -1.18 -4.40 10.79
N GLU A 13 -0.97 -3.19 11.29
CA GLU A 13 -1.98 -2.15 11.24
C GLU A 13 -2.28 -1.73 9.80
N ILE A 14 -1.25 -1.55 8.98
CA ILE A 14 -1.42 -1.21 7.58
C ILE A 14 -2.16 -2.32 6.84
N GLU A 15 -1.78 -3.57 7.10
CA GLU A 15 -2.45 -4.71 6.46
C GLU A 15 -3.93 -4.76 6.82
N LYS A 16 -4.26 -4.45 8.05
CA LYS A 16 -5.64 -4.41 8.50
C LYS A 16 -6.41 -3.28 7.81
N ASP A 17 -5.79 -2.12 7.68
CA ASP A 17 -6.42 -0.98 7.03
C ASP A 17 -6.68 -1.25 5.56
N ILE A 18 -5.71 -1.84 4.86
CA ILE A 18 -5.86 -2.20 3.46
C ILE A 18 -6.98 -3.24 3.30
N SER A 19 -7.01 -4.24 4.17
CA SER A 19 -8.06 -5.26 4.14
C SER A 19 -9.44 -4.63 4.29
N GLY A 20 -9.57 -3.68 5.21
CA GLY A 20 -10.84 -2.97 5.42
C GLY A 20 -11.26 -2.16 4.21
N MET A 21 -10.30 -1.48 3.57
CA MET A 21 -10.58 -0.69 2.38
C MET A 21 -11.04 -1.56 1.22
N MET A 22 -10.43 -2.72 1.04
CA MET A 22 -10.81 -3.66 -0.01
C MET A 22 -12.20 -4.22 0.22
N THR A 23 -12.51 -4.54 1.47
CA THR A 23 -13.83 -5.03 1.83
C THR A 23 -14.90 -3.98 1.53
N THR A 24 -14.62 -2.73 1.89
CA THR A 24 -15.54 -1.64 1.64
C THR A 24 -15.76 -1.44 0.14
N TYR A 25 -14.69 -1.51 -0.65
CA TYR A 25 -14.80 -1.38 -2.10
C TYR A 25 -15.70 -2.47 -2.68
N GLU A 26 -15.51 -3.72 -2.28
CA GLU A 26 -16.33 -4.81 -2.78
C GLU A 26 -17.80 -4.65 -2.41
N ARG A 27 -18.07 -4.23 -1.19
CA ARG A 27 -19.45 -4.03 -0.73
C ARG A 27 -20.15 -2.91 -1.49
N ASN A 28 -19.42 -1.85 -1.78
CA ASN A 28 -20.00 -0.71 -2.46
C ASN A 28 -20.18 -0.88 -3.96
N THR A 29 -19.34 -1.69 -4.58
CA THR A 29 -19.36 -1.85 -6.04
C THR A 29 -19.85 -3.21 -6.52
N GLY A 30 -19.79 -4.20 -5.66
CA GLY A 30 -20.09 -5.57 -6.07
C GLY A 30 -19.00 -6.24 -6.89
N LEU A 31 -17.86 -5.55 -7.08
CA LEU A 31 -16.74 -6.10 -7.84
C LEU A 31 -15.71 -6.69 -6.90
N ILE A 32 -15.13 -7.80 -7.29
CA ILE A 32 -14.13 -8.50 -6.47
C ILE A 32 -12.75 -7.99 -6.79
N VAL A 33 -11.98 -7.65 -5.76
CA VAL A 33 -10.59 -7.24 -5.95
C VAL A 33 -9.78 -8.51 -6.17
N ASP A 34 -9.16 -8.61 -7.34
CA ASP A 34 -8.41 -9.79 -7.76
C ASP A 34 -6.94 -9.67 -7.35
N GLU A 35 -6.39 -8.50 -7.44
CA GLU A 35 -4.98 -8.28 -7.15
C GLU A 35 -4.71 -6.83 -6.81
N ILE A 36 -3.70 -6.60 -5.97
CA ILE A 36 -3.21 -5.25 -5.67
C ILE A 36 -1.77 -5.18 -6.15
N GLY A 37 -1.49 -4.22 -7.03
CA GLY A 37 -0.13 -3.93 -7.45
C GLY A 37 0.32 -2.63 -6.82
N PHE A 38 1.61 -2.47 -6.62
CA PHE A 38 2.15 -1.22 -6.13
C PHE A 38 3.56 -1.01 -6.66
N ILE A 39 3.91 0.26 -6.82
CA ILE A 39 5.23 0.66 -7.28
C ILE A 39 5.72 1.76 -6.36
N ARG A 40 6.95 1.61 -5.88
CA ARG A 40 7.60 2.66 -5.11
C ARG A 40 8.37 3.54 -6.07
N GLN A 41 8.04 4.81 -6.12
CA GLN A 41 8.69 5.76 -7.02
C GLN A 41 9.58 6.69 -6.21
N PRO A 42 10.89 6.58 -6.34
CA PRO A 42 11.80 7.50 -5.66
C PRO A 42 11.89 8.83 -6.40
N VAL A 43 12.15 9.88 -5.66
CA VAL A 43 12.42 11.21 -6.22
C VAL A 43 13.87 11.53 -5.92
N TYR A 44 14.60 11.92 -6.96
CA TYR A 44 16.03 12.21 -6.84
C TYR A 44 16.31 13.69 -7.00
N ASP A 45 17.37 14.15 -6.34
CA ASP A 45 17.81 15.53 -6.51
C ASP A 45 18.75 15.62 -7.71
N ASN A 46 19.32 16.79 -7.93
CA ASN A 46 20.22 17.03 -9.07
C ASN A 46 21.49 16.20 -9.02
N MET A 47 21.84 15.68 -7.85
CA MET A 47 23.06 14.90 -7.68
C MET A 47 22.78 13.39 -7.72
N GLY A 48 21.56 13.00 -8.00
CA GLY A 48 21.18 11.60 -8.06
C GLY A 48 20.89 10.94 -6.72
N LYS A 49 20.78 11.76 -5.67
CA LYS A 49 20.48 11.24 -4.33
C LYS A 49 18.96 11.21 -4.12
N GLU A 50 18.45 10.10 -3.59
CA GLU A 50 17.03 10.00 -3.28
C GLU A 50 16.67 10.93 -2.12
N THR A 51 15.76 11.85 -2.36
CA THR A 51 15.33 12.83 -1.36
C THR A 51 13.92 12.57 -0.86
N ASP A 52 13.13 11.81 -1.62
CA ASP A 52 11.75 11.52 -1.27
C ASP A 52 11.29 10.29 -2.05
N PHE A 53 10.09 9.83 -1.78
CA PHE A 53 9.50 8.72 -2.50
C PHE A 53 7.98 8.79 -2.36
N ARG A 54 7.30 8.04 -3.21
CA ARG A 54 5.86 7.85 -3.08
C ARG A 54 5.51 6.47 -3.60
N TYR A 55 4.37 5.96 -3.18
CA TYR A 55 3.85 4.70 -3.69
C TYR A 55 2.66 4.98 -4.59
N VAL A 56 2.63 4.26 -5.71
CA VAL A 56 1.47 4.25 -6.59
C VAL A 56 0.83 2.89 -6.43
N VAL A 57 -0.45 2.86 -6.11
CA VAL A 57 -1.19 1.62 -5.86
C VAL A 57 -2.23 1.45 -6.96
N GLU A 58 -2.35 0.24 -7.48
CA GLU A 58 -3.31 -0.07 -8.50
C GLU A 58 -4.10 -1.29 -8.09
N LEU A 59 -5.41 -1.22 -8.21
CA LEU A 59 -6.28 -2.34 -7.90
C LEU A 59 -6.72 -2.99 -9.21
N ARG A 60 -6.58 -4.31 -9.28
CA ARG A 60 -7.13 -5.06 -10.39
C ARG A 60 -8.41 -5.71 -9.91
N VAL A 61 -9.50 -5.44 -10.59
CA VAL A 61 -10.80 -5.96 -10.20
C VAL A 61 -11.29 -6.97 -11.23
N LYS A 62 -12.07 -7.93 -10.74
CA LYS A 62 -12.61 -8.96 -11.56
C LYS A 62 -14.06 -8.58 -11.91
N LEU A 63 -14.35 -8.49 -13.14
CA LEU A 63 -15.69 -8.09 -13.58
C LEU A 63 -16.63 -9.28 -13.81
#